data_20a653c95c8c2baab2899073fc11c8e5
#
_entry.id   20a653c95c8c2baab2899073fc11c8e5
#
_cell.length_a   1.000
_cell.length_b   1.000
_cell.length_c   1.000
_cell.angle_alpha   90.00
_cell.angle_beta   90.00
_cell.angle_gamma   90.00
#
_symmetry.space_group_name_H-M   'P 1'
#
loop_
_entity.id
_entity.type
_entity.pdbx_description
1 polymer ?
#
loop_
_entity_poly.entity_id
_entity_poly.type
_entity_poly.pdbx_seq_one_letter_code
_entity_poly.pdbx_strand_id
1 'polypeptide(L)'
;CSGADLTTIGTLSPEDSRDYIIDNYKPILNNFLSLRKPIIGAINGTAAGVGAAFALACDFRVMSKESALLYAFINIGLGPDGGASWLLSRQVGYSKALEIATGGKRVLGEECFKLGLTNKLVESKEIIDVAKSWAIELSKKPTIGIGITKQDMIFSLNNDLLSTIEFEAKEQVAAFYSEDLKEGVTAFLEKRKANFKGK
;
A
#
# COMPACT_ATOMS: atom_id res chain seq x y z
N CYS A 1 7.00 1.53 -12.79
CA CYS A 1 6.15 0.55 -13.48
C CYS A 1 5.30 1.25 -14.53
N SER A 2 5.46 0.89 -15.82
CA SER A 2 4.68 1.50 -16.92
C SER A 2 3.24 1.00 -17.05
N GLY A 3 2.85 0.04 -16.23
CA GLY A 3 1.55 -0.60 -16.28
C GLY A 3 1.52 -1.83 -17.18
N ALA A 4 0.35 -2.12 -17.73
CA ALA A 4 0.14 -3.24 -18.65
C ALA A 4 0.85 -2.98 -20.00
N ASP A 5 1.28 -4.05 -20.65
CA ASP A 5 1.76 -3.98 -22.02
C ASP A 5 0.56 -3.78 -22.97
N LEU A 6 0.47 -2.57 -23.53
CA LEU A 6 -0.64 -2.18 -24.40
C LEU A 6 -0.66 -2.97 -25.73
N THR A 7 0.46 -3.54 -26.15
CA THR A 7 0.51 -4.39 -27.36
C THR A 7 -0.21 -5.71 -27.10
N THR A 8 -0.07 -6.28 -25.90
CA THR A 8 -0.78 -7.47 -25.46
C THR A 8 -2.25 -7.17 -25.20
N ILE A 9 -2.55 -6.12 -24.42
CA ILE A 9 -3.93 -5.74 -24.07
C ILE A 9 -4.76 -5.44 -25.31
N GLY A 10 -4.19 -4.76 -26.32
CA GLY A 10 -4.88 -4.39 -27.55
C GLY A 10 -5.28 -5.58 -28.46
N THR A 11 -4.79 -6.79 -28.17
CA THR A 11 -5.14 -8.03 -28.91
C THR A 11 -6.17 -8.91 -28.20
N LEU A 12 -6.51 -8.61 -26.94
CA LEU A 12 -7.47 -9.39 -26.16
C LEU A 12 -8.92 -9.13 -26.63
N SER A 13 -9.74 -10.17 -26.59
CA SER A 13 -11.19 -9.98 -26.65
C SER A 13 -11.68 -9.26 -25.36
N PRO A 14 -12.89 -8.67 -25.37
CA PRO A 14 -13.45 -8.07 -24.15
C PRO A 14 -13.52 -9.04 -22.97
N GLU A 15 -13.88 -10.29 -23.22
CA GLU A 15 -13.97 -11.36 -22.22
C GLU A 15 -12.57 -11.74 -21.70
N ASP A 16 -11.60 -11.93 -22.59
CA ASP A 16 -10.22 -12.25 -22.21
C ASP A 16 -9.57 -11.10 -21.41
N SER A 17 -9.92 -9.84 -21.71
CA SER A 17 -9.41 -8.69 -20.97
C SER A 17 -9.94 -8.67 -19.53
N ARG A 18 -11.22 -9.03 -19.32
CA ARG A 18 -11.80 -9.22 -17.98
C ARG A 18 -11.04 -10.30 -17.20
N ASP A 19 -10.89 -11.46 -17.83
CA ASP A 19 -10.26 -12.63 -17.20
C ASP A 19 -8.77 -12.35 -16.92
N TYR A 20 -8.09 -11.65 -17.82
CA TYR A 20 -6.72 -11.20 -17.60
C TYR A 20 -6.56 -10.36 -16.32
N ILE A 21 -7.45 -9.42 -16.07
CA ILE A 21 -7.47 -8.58 -14.87
C ILE A 21 -7.71 -9.44 -13.61
N ILE A 22 -8.67 -10.35 -13.68
CA ILE A 22 -9.03 -11.21 -12.56
C ILE A 22 -7.89 -12.19 -12.23
N ASP A 23 -7.31 -12.81 -13.22
CA ASP A 23 -6.32 -13.88 -13.02
C ASP A 23 -4.91 -13.36 -12.74
N ASN A 24 -4.57 -12.15 -13.22
CA ASN A 24 -3.23 -11.60 -13.05
C ASN A 24 -3.13 -10.51 -11.98
N TYR A 25 -4.08 -9.55 -11.94
CA TYR A 25 -3.94 -8.42 -11.00
C TYR A 25 -4.53 -8.72 -9.62
N LYS A 26 -5.70 -9.35 -9.57
CA LYS A 26 -6.39 -9.66 -8.32
C LYS A 26 -5.54 -10.49 -7.35
N PRO A 27 -4.86 -11.59 -7.76
CA PRO A 27 -4.02 -12.36 -6.85
C PRO A 27 -2.83 -11.57 -6.29
N ILE A 28 -2.19 -10.74 -7.12
CA ILE A 28 -1.05 -9.90 -6.72
C ILE A 28 -1.51 -8.92 -5.64
N LEU A 29 -2.61 -8.19 -5.89
CA LEU A 29 -3.14 -7.21 -4.94
C LEU A 29 -3.65 -7.86 -3.65
N ASN A 30 -4.29 -9.02 -3.76
CA ASN A 30 -4.69 -9.80 -2.59
C ASN A 30 -3.47 -10.15 -1.73
N ASN A 31 -2.37 -10.58 -2.35
CA ASN A 31 -1.13 -10.88 -1.62
C ASN A 31 -0.54 -9.63 -0.94
N PHE A 32 -0.62 -8.44 -1.57
CA PHE A 32 -0.17 -7.20 -0.94
C PHE A 32 -0.97 -6.88 0.33
N LEU A 33 -2.29 -7.05 0.27
CA LEU A 33 -3.18 -6.74 1.39
C LEU A 33 -3.12 -7.81 2.51
N SER A 34 -3.06 -9.10 2.14
CA SER A 34 -3.06 -10.20 3.11
C SER A 34 -1.71 -10.45 3.78
N LEU A 35 -0.61 -9.97 3.21
CA LEU A 35 0.72 -10.14 3.80
C LEU A 35 0.80 -9.41 5.15
N ARG A 36 1.06 -10.17 6.22
CA ARG A 36 1.20 -9.63 7.60
C ARG A 36 2.56 -8.94 7.85
N LYS A 37 3.12 -8.33 6.82
CA LYS A 37 4.34 -7.53 6.88
C LYS A 37 4.11 -6.25 6.10
N PRO A 38 4.64 -5.11 6.55
CA PRO A 38 4.52 -3.87 5.80
C PRO A 38 5.31 -3.95 4.49
N ILE A 39 4.71 -3.43 3.43
CA ILE A 39 5.33 -3.28 2.11
C ILE A 39 5.64 -1.81 1.91
N ILE A 40 6.91 -1.50 1.63
CA ILE A 40 7.37 -0.14 1.34
C ILE A 40 7.63 0.00 -0.15
N GLY A 41 6.83 0.80 -0.82
CA GLY A 41 7.03 1.16 -2.23
C GLY A 41 8.12 2.23 -2.38
N ALA A 42 9.21 1.89 -3.06
CA ALA A 42 10.26 2.83 -3.46
C ALA A 42 9.97 3.32 -4.88
N ILE A 43 9.23 4.41 -5.01
CA ILE A 43 8.70 4.89 -6.29
C ILE A 43 9.72 5.83 -6.93
N ASN A 44 10.62 5.27 -7.73
CA ASN A 44 11.75 5.96 -8.34
C ASN A 44 11.48 6.56 -9.73
N GLY A 45 10.23 6.49 -10.20
CA GLY A 45 9.83 7.01 -11.51
C GLY A 45 8.31 7.10 -11.60
N THR A 46 7.78 7.07 -12.83
CA THR A 46 6.33 7.08 -13.01
C THR A 46 5.75 5.68 -12.78
N ALA A 47 4.76 5.59 -11.90
CA ALA A 47 3.90 4.42 -11.74
C ALA A 47 2.59 4.70 -12.50
N ALA A 48 2.38 4.00 -13.64
CA ALA A 48 1.29 4.28 -14.57
C ALA A 48 0.27 3.13 -14.67
N GLY A 49 -1.01 3.46 -14.84
CA GLY A 49 -2.07 2.47 -14.98
C GLY A 49 -2.13 1.54 -13.77
N VAL A 50 -2.14 0.22 -13.99
CA VAL A 50 -2.07 -0.77 -12.90
C VAL A 50 -0.81 -0.63 -12.06
N GLY A 51 0.28 -0.06 -12.58
CA GLY A 51 1.46 0.29 -11.80
C GLY A 51 1.17 1.32 -10.70
N ALA A 52 0.25 2.27 -10.93
CA ALA A 52 -0.22 3.17 -9.90
C ALA A 52 -1.04 2.43 -8.83
N ALA A 53 -1.85 1.44 -9.22
CA ALA A 53 -2.55 0.58 -8.27
C ALA A 53 -1.57 -0.20 -7.38
N PHE A 54 -0.53 -0.81 -7.96
CA PHE A 54 0.50 -1.50 -7.18
C PHE A 54 1.26 -0.56 -6.22
N ALA A 55 1.57 0.66 -6.69
CA ALA A 55 2.19 1.66 -5.82
C ALA A 55 1.29 2.03 -4.63
N LEU A 56 -0.01 2.22 -4.86
CA LEU A 56 -0.99 2.55 -3.82
C LEU A 56 -1.36 1.36 -2.92
N ALA A 57 -1.16 0.13 -3.39
CA ALA A 57 -1.34 -1.09 -2.59
C ALA A 57 -0.18 -1.33 -1.60
N CYS A 58 0.98 -0.68 -1.80
CA CYS A 58 2.02 -0.65 -0.78
C CYS A 58 1.51 0.09 0.47
N ASP A 59 1.86 -0.42 1.65
CA ASP A 59 1.45 0.20 2.92
C ASP A 59 2.08 1.58 3.12
N PHE A 60 3.34 1.71 2.73
CA PHE A 60 4.10 2.95 2.77
C PHE A 60 4.76 3.23 1.42
N ARG A 61 5.00 4.52 1.13
CA ARG A 61 5.67 4.95 -0.10
C ARG A 61 6.73 6.00 0.18
N VAL A 62 7.85 5.87 -0.52
CA VAL A 62 8.91 6.87 -0.62
C VAL A 62 8.98 7.31 -2.07
N MET A 63 8.85 8.59 -2.35
CA MET A 63 8.87 9.17 -3.68
C MET A 63 9.93 10.26 -3.79
N SER A 64 10.35 10.57 -5.03
CA SER A 64 11.05 11.82 -5.32
C SER A 64 10.11 12.86 -5.94
N LYS A 65 10.58 14.10 -6.07
CA LYS A 65 9.81 15.17 -6.74
C LYS A 65 9.50 14.83 -8.19
N GLU A 66 10.42 14.14 -8.87
CA GLU A 66 10.33 13.76 -10.30
C GLU A 66 9.48 12.51 -10.53
N SER A 67 9.32 11.66 -9.52
CA SER A 67 8.46 10.50 -9.61
C SER A 67 6.99 10.90 -9.64
N ALA A 68 6.13 10.03 -10.15
CA ALA A 68 4.72 10.35 -10.31
C ALA A 68 3.82 9.12 -10.21
N LEU A 69 2.57 9.35 -9.80
CA LEU A 69 1.45 8.45 -10.08
C LEU A 69 0.72 8.95 -11.33
N LEU A 70 0.35 8.04 -12.22
CA LEU A 70 -0.35 8.36 -13.46
C LEU A 70 -1.52 7.40 -13.69
N TYR A 71 -2.73 7.91 -13.54
CA TYR A 71 -3.96 7.19 -13.87
C TYR A 71 -4.21 7.28 -15.37
N ALA A 72 -3.38 6.57 -16.16
CA ALA A 72 -3.34 6.68 -17.61
C ALA A 72 -4.53 6.04 -18.33
N PHE A 73 -5.39 5.32 -17.64
CA PHE A 73 -6.52 4.56 -18.20
C PHE A 73 -7.40 5.42 -19.12
N ILE A 74 -7.79 6.60 -18.67
CA ILE A 74 -8.67 7.50 -19.44
C ILE A 74 -8.03 7.96 -20.76
N ASN A 75 -6.70 8.03 -20.82
CA ASN A 75 -5.97 8.48 -22.01
C ASN A 75 -6.10 7.50 -23.19
N ILE A 76 -6.51 6.27 -22.90
CA ILE A 76 -6.74 5.21 -23.89
C ILE A 76 -8.20 4.72 -23.90
N GLY A 77 -9.11 5.50 -23.31
CA GLY A 77 -10.55 5.20 -23.30
C GLY A 77 -10.98 4.13 -22.30
N LEU A 78 -10.13 3.79 -21.30
CA LEU A 78 -10.45 2.82 -20.26
C LEU A 78 -10.78 3.51 -18.94
N GLY A 79 -11.56 2.82 -18.11
CA GLY A 79 -11.69 3.12 -16.69
C GLY A 79 -10.57 2.47 -15.87
N PRO A 80 -10.35 2.91 -14.61
CA PRO A 80 -9.36 2.28 -13.74
C PRO A 80 -9.67 0.80 -13.46
N ASP A 81 -8.63 -0.04 -13.47
CA ASP A 81 -8.68 -1.45 -13.14
C ASP A 81 -7.69 -1.82 -12.01
N GLY A 82 -7.50 -3.11 -11.74
CA GLY A 82 -6.55 -3.59 -10.73
C GLY A 82 -6.76 -2.97 -9.34
N GLY A 83 -8.01 -2.65 -8.97
CA GLY A 83 -8.31 -2.04 -7.68
C GLY A 83 -7.92 -0.56 -7.54
N ALA A 84 -7.46 0.09 -8.62
CA ALA A 84 -6.99 1.48 -8.61
C ALA A 84 -8.06 2.45 -8.07
N SER A 85 -9.34 2.27 -8.44
CA SER A 85 -10.45 3.09 -7.94
C SER A 85 -10.62 2.95 -6.43
N TRP A 86 -10.59 1.72 -5.91
CA TRP A 86 -10.74 1.43 -4.49
C TRP A 86 -9.59 2.04 -3.66
N LEU A 87 -8.35 1.85 -4.13
CA LEU A 87 -7.16 2.32 -3.45
C LEU A 87 -7.09 3.86 -3.41
N LEU A 88 -7.34 4.51 -4.55
CA LEU A 88 -7.22 5.97 -4.64
C LEU A 88 -8.32 6.67 -3.84
N SER A 89 -9.58 6.26 -4.00
CA SER A 89 -10.71 6.93 -3.34
C SER A 89 -10.63 6.87 -1.82
N ARG A 90 -10.04 5.82 -1.27
CA ARG A 90 -9.84 5.69 0.19
C ARG A 90 -8.70 6.53 0.72
N GLN A 91 -7.75 6.89 -0.11
CA GLN A 91 -6.61 7.72 0.32
C GLN A 91 -6.88 9.23 0.18
N VAL A 92 -7.61 9.66 -0.87
CA VAL A 92 -7.83 11.08 -1.13
C VAL A 92 -9.31 11.51 -1.15
N GLY A 93 -10.23 10.58 -0.90
CA GLY A 93 -11.68 10.82 -1.00
C GLY A 93 -12.19 10.82 -2.43
N TYR A 94 -13.53 10.70 -2.58
CA TYR A 94 -14.19 10.48 -3.87
C TYR A 94 -13.88 11.57 -4.90
N SER A 95 -14.09 12.84 -4.54
CA SER A 95 -13.99 13.95 -5.49
C SER A 95 -12.56 14.10 -6.06
N LYS A 96 -11.54 14.05 -5.20
CA LYS A 96 -10.14 14.14 -5.63
C LYS A 96 -9.71 12.91 -6.42
N ALA A 97 -10.17 11.73 -6.02
CA ALA A 97 -9.91 10.50 -6.77
C ALA A 97 -10.48 10.56 -8.19
N LEU A 98 -11.73 11.05 -8.33
CA LEU A 98 -12.38 11.21 -9.63
C LEU A 98 -11.64 12.23 -10.50
N GLU A 99 -11.24 13.38 -9.94
CA GLU A 99 -10.44 14.40 -10.63
C GLU A 99 -9.13 13.82 -11.17
N ILE A 100 -8.38 13.08 -10.34
CA ILE A 100 -7.12 12.44 -10.73
C ILE A 100 -7.36 11.40 -11.83
N ALA A 101 -8.35 10.52 -11.64
CA ALA A 101 -8.62 9.42 -12.56
C ALA A 101 -9.12 9.90 -13.93
N THR A 102 -9.97 10.94 -13.96
CA THR A 102 -10.49 11.52 -15.22
C THR A 102 -9.53 12.52 -15.85
N GLY A 103 -8.64 13.10 -15.07
CA GLY A 103 -7.64 14.04 -15.56
C GLY A 103 -6.54 13.38 -16.40
N GLY A 104 -6.21 12.12 -16.13
CA GLY A 104 -5.21 11.34 -16.88
C GLY A 104 -3.82 12.00 -16.90
N LYS A 105 -3.50 12.81 -15.88
CA LYS A 105 -2.25 13.56 -15.78
C LYS A 105 -1.33 12.96 -14.71
N ARG A 106 -0.05 13.28 -14.81
CA ARG A 106 0.94 12.91 -13.79
C ARG A 106 0.67 13.69 -12.50
N VAL A 107 0.48 12.98 -11.40
CA VAL A 107 0.49 13.54 -10.05
C VAL A 107 1.92 13.40 -9.53
N LEU A 108 2.66 14.49 -9.51
CA LEU A 108 4.08 14.51 -9.15
C LEU A 108 4.29 14.26 -7.64
N GLY A 109 5.50 13.87 -7.26
CA GLY A 109 5.82 13.51 -5.88
C GLY A 109 5.46 14.57 -4.85
N GLU A 110 5.64 15.85 -5.13
CA GLU A 110 5.23 16.94 -4.22
C GLU A 110 3.71 16.99 -4.02
N GLU A 111 2.94 16.81 -5.09
CA GLU A 111 1.48 16.75 -5.00
C GLU A 111 1.04 15.46 -4.30
N CYS A 112 1.66 14.33 -4.62
CA CYS A 112 1.43 13.08 -3.90
C CYS A 112 1.66 13.25 -2.39
N PHE A 113 2.71 13.96 -1.98
CA PHE A 113 3.00 14.22 -0.57
C PHE A 113 1.93 15.10 0.08
N LYS A 114 1.51 16.18 -0.58
CA LYS A 114 0.43 17.06 -0.10
C LYS A 114 -0.92 16.34 0.05
N LEU A 115 -1.18 15.38 -0.84
CA LEU A 115 -2.42 14.57 -0.84
C LEU A 115 -2.36 13.35 0.08
N GLY A 116 -1.21 13.07 0.74
CA GLY A 116 -1.04 11.86 1.56
C GLY A 116 -0.87 10.58 0.75
N LEU A 117 -0.64 10.67 -0.57
CA LEU A 117 -0.38 9.52 -1.45
C LEU A 117 1.06 8.98 -1.32
N THR A 118 1.94 9.70 -0.64
CA THR A 118 3.26 9.22 -0.23
C THR A 118 3.59 9.67 1.18
N ASN A 119 4.37 8.88 1.90
CA ASN A 119 4.73 9.12 3.29
C ASN A 119 6.03 9.93 3.41
N LYS A 120 6.93 9.77 2.44
CA LYS A 120 8.23 10.46 2.43
C LYS A 120 8.53 10.98 1.04
N LEU A 121 9.03 12.22 0.97
CA LEU A 121 9.52 12.87 -0.24
C LEU A 121 11.01 13.12 -0.06
N VAL A 122 11.83 12.61 -0.98
CA VAL A 122 13.29 12.63 -0.91
C VAL A 122 13.90 12.95 -2.28
N GLU A 123 15.20 13.17 -2.36
CA GLU A 123 15.90 13.26 -3.64
C GLU A 123 15.93 11.89 -4.35
N SER A 124 15.88 11.88 -5.69
CA SER A 124 15.78 10.63 -6.48
C SER A 124 16.84 9.59 -6.14
N LYS A 125 18.06 10.03 -5.85
CA LYS A 125 19.18 9.14 -5.47
C LYS A 125 19.03 8.49 -4.09
N GLU A 126 18.17 9.02 -3.23
CA GLU A 126 18.03 8.58 -1.82
C GLU A 126 16.87 7.59 -1.63
N ILE A 127 15.97 7.45 -2.62
CA ILE A 127 14.71 6.68 -2.50
C ILE A 127 14.96 5.27 -1.95
N ILE A 128 15.89 4.55 -2.55
CA ILE A 128 16.17 3.15 -2.18
C ILE A 128 16.75 3.06 -0.78
N ASP A 129 17.69 3.93 -0.43
CA ASP A 129 18.36 3.90 0.87
C ASP A 129 17.40 4.30 2.00
N VAL A 130 16.54 5.30 1.76
CA VAL A 130 15.51 5.71 2.71
C VAL A 130 14.46 4.61 2.89
N ALA A 131 14.03 3.96 1.80
CA ALA A 131 13.07 2.84 1.88
C ALA A 131 13.67 1.65 2.64
N LYS A 132 14.92 1.28 2.36
CA LYS A 132 15.65 0.20 3.08
C LYS A 132 15.83 0.55 4.56
N SER A 133 16.27 1.77 4.87
CA SER A 133 16.44 2.21 6.25
C SER A 133 15.15 2.14 7.04
N TRP A 134 14.04 2.53 6.42
CA TRP A 134 12.72 2.42 7.04
C TRP A 134 12.28 0.97 7.24
N ALA A 135 12.53 0.09 6.27
CA ALA A 135 12.27 -1.34 6.43
C ALA A 135 13.07 -1.95 7.59
N ILE A 136 14.36 -1.59 7.72
CA ILE A 136 15.23 -2.01 8.84
C ILE A 136 14.69 -1.47 10.17
N GLU A 137 14.21 -0.23 10.21
CA GLU A 137 13.59 0.32 11.43
C GLU A 137 12.35 -0.48 11.84
N LEU A 138 11.45 -0.76 10.89
CA LEU A 138 10.23 -1.54 11.14
C LEU A 138 10.54 -2.99 11.55
N SER A 139 11.58 -3.60 10.98
CA SER A 139 11.98 -4.99 11.33
C SER A 139 12.48 -5.15 12.76
N LYS A 140 12.85 -4.04 13.43
CA LYS A 140 13.25 -4.03 14.85
C LYS A 140 12.09 -3.81 15.83
N LYS A 141 10.88 -3.63 15.32
CA LYS A 141 9.65 -3.47 16.08
C LYS A 141 8.95 -4.84 16.25
N PRO A 142 7.93 -4.96 17.11
CA PRO A 142 7.19 -6.21 17.28
C PRO A 142 6.43 -6.54 15.99
N THR A 143 7.01 -7.38 15.13
CA THR A 143 6.52 -7.61 13.77
C THR A 143 5.18 -8.36 13.74
N ILE A 144 4.86 -9.16 14.78
CA ILE A 144 3.51 -9.76 14.95
C ILE A 144 2.49 -8.63 15.14
N GLY A 145 2.75 -7.69 16.07
CA GLY A 145 1.88 -6.54 16.32
C GLY A 145 1.71 -5.65 15.08
N ILE A 146 2.77 -5.42 14.29
CA ILE A 146 2.66 -4.70 13.01
C ILE A 146 1.75 -5.43 12.03
N GLY A 147 1.88 -6.77 11.93
CA GLY A 147 1.05 -7.60 11.07
C GLY A 147 -0.44 -7.54 11.46
N ILE A 148 -0.74 -7.58 12.76
CA ILE A 148 -2.09 -7.39 13.31
C ILE A 148 -2.60 -6.01 12.93
N THR A 149 -1.87 -4.95 13.25
CA THR A 149 -2.25 -3.57 12.95
C THR A 149 -2.60 -3.38 11.47
N LYS A 150 -1.81 -3.96 10.54
CA LYS A 150 -2.11 -3.90 9.11
C LYS A 150 -3.45 -4.56 8.79
N GLN A 151 -3.72 -5.76 9.32
CA GLN A 151 -4.98 -6.46 9.06
C GLN A 151 -6.18 -5.72 9.64
N ASP A 152 -6.06 -5.18 10.86
CA ASP A 152 -7.10 -4.39 11.51
C ASP A 152 -7.46 -3.14 10.69
N MET A 153 -6.45 -2.40 10.21
CA MET A 153 -6.67 -1.22 9.36
C MET A 153 -7.35 -1.60 8.04
N ILE A 154 -6.94 -2.69 7.39
CA ILE A 154 -7.58 -3.16 6.14
C ILE A 154 -9.01 -3.59 6.40
N PHE A 155 -9.27 -4.34 7.48
CA PHE A 155 -10.62 -4.77 7.85
C PHE A 155 -11.55 -3.59 8.10
N SER A 156 -11.09 -2.57 8.83
CA SER A 156 -11.87 -1.38 9.16
C SER A 156 -12.31 -0.57 7.95
N LEU A 157 -11.61 -0.67 6.80
CA LEU A 157 -12.00 0.06 5.59
C LEU A 157 -13.34 -0.36 4.99
N ASN A 158 -13.85 -1.54 5.35
CA ASN A 158 -15.08 -2.12 4.76
C ASN A 158 -16.11 -2.54 5.82
N ASN A 159 -15.84 -2.30 7.12
CA ASN A 159 -16.67 -2.78 8.21
C ASN A 159 -17.01 -1.65 9.19
N ASP A 160 -18.07 -1.85 9.97
CA ASP A 160 -18.48 -0.92 11.02
C ASP A 160 -17.59 -1.03 12.27
N LEU A 161 -17.77 -0.09 13.20
CA LEU A 161 -16.99 -0.01 14.45
C LEU A 161 -17.09 -1.28 15.30
N LEU A 162 -18.29 -1.84 15.47
CA LEU A 162 -18.49 -2.98 16.38
C LEU A 162 -17.84 -4.24 15.80
N SER A 163 -18.06 -4.51 14.52
CA SER A 163 -17.39 -5.61 13.78
C SER A 163 -15.87 -5.44 13.81
N THR A 164 -15.37 -4.20 13.73
CA THR A 164 -13.93 -3.92 13.79
C THR A 164 -13.37 -4.25 15.17
N ILE A 165 -14.04 -3.87 16.26
CA ILE A 165 -13.63 -4.22 17.63
C ILE A 165 -13.58 -5.73 17.84
N GLU A 166 -14.56 -6.48 17.33
CA GLU A 166 -14.57 -7.94 17.42
C GLU A 166 -13.39 -8.57 16.65
N PHE A 167 -13.09 -8.03 15.46
CA PHE A 167 -11.95 -8.47 14.66
C PHE A 167 -10.61 -8.17 15.37
N GLU A 168 -10.41 -6.95 15.86
CA GLU A 168 -9.23 -6.55 16.64
C GLU A 168 -9.02 -7.44 17.87
N ALA A 169 -10.08 -7.70 18.64
CA ALA A 169 -10.01 -8.57 19.81
C ALA A 169 -9.55 -9.99 19.45
N LYS A 170 -10.03 -10.53 18.33
CA LYS A 170 -9.61 -11.84 17.82
C LYS A 170 -8.14 -11.85 17.39
N GLU A 171 -7.71 -10.82 16.65
CA GLU A 171 -6.35 -10.69 16.16
C GLU A 171 -5.34 -10.50 17.30
N GLN A 172 -5.70 -9.78 18.37
CA GLN A 172 -4.87 -9.55 19.54
C GLN A 172 -4.46 -10.85 20.25
N VAL A 173 -5.21 -11.93 20.13
CA VAL A 173 -4.87 -13.23 20.75
C VAL A 173 -3.46 -13.69 20.32
N ALA A 174 -3.09 -13.48 19.06
CA ALA A 174 -1.76 -13.85 18.56
C ALA A 174 -0.65 -13.01 19.23
N ALA A 175 -0.89 -11.73 19.49
CA ALA A 175 0.07 -10.88 20.20
C ALA A 175 0.23 -11.32 21.66
N PHE A 176 -0.84 -11.74 22.33
CA PHE A 176 -0.79 -12.23 23.73
C PHE A 176 0.05 -13.49 23.90
N TYR A 177 0.18 -14.33 22.88
CA TYR A 177 1.06 -15.49 22.89
C TYR A 177 2.52 -15.18 22.53
N SER A 178 2.82 -13.95 22.07
CA SER A 178 4.16 -13.60 21.59
C SER A 178 5.16 -13.38 22.73
N GLU A 179 6.42 -13.68 22.45
CA GLU A 179 7.55 -13.29 23.32
C GLU A 179 7.73 -11.75 23.34
N ASP A 180 7.39 -11.10 22.24
CA ASP A 180 7.52 -9.64 22.10
C ASP A 180 6.57 -8.87 23.04
N LEU A 181 5.37 -9.39 23.35
CA LEU A 181 4.52 -8.79 24.37
C LEU A 181 5.19 -8.83 25.74
N LYS A 182 5.74 -9.99 26.13
CA LYS A 182 6.43 -10.15 27.43
C LYS A 182 7.63 -9.21 27.53
N GLU A 183 8.43 -9.16 26.48
CA GLU A 183 9.57 -8.25 26.41
C GLU A 183 9.13 -6.80 26.48
N GLY A 184 8.09 -6.40 25.73
CA GLY A 184 7.56 -5.05 25.73
C GLY A 184 7.08 -4.59 27.10
N VAL A 185 6.32 -5.42 27.80
CA VAL A 185 5.84 -5.15 29.16
C VAL A 185 7.00 -5.04 30.14
N THR A 186 7.93 -6.02 30.09
CA THR A 186 9.10 -6.02 30.99
C THR A 186 9.98 -4.79 30.77
N ALA A 187 10.31 -4.48 29.53
CA ALA A 187 11.13 -3.33 29.18
C ALA A 187 10.47 -2.00 29.62
N PHE A 188 9.14 -1.90 29.49
CA PHE A 188 8.40 -0.73 29.94
C PHE A 188 8.49 -0.54 31.47
N LEU A 189 8.28 -1.61 32.25
CA LEU A 189 8.38 -1.59 33.72
C LEU A 189 9.80 -1.28 34.19
N GLU A 190 10.79 -1.81 33.50
CA GLU A 190 12.23 -1.60 33.79
C GLU A 190 12.77 -0.28 33.23
N LYS A 191 11.97 0.49 32.51
CA LYS A 191 12.34 1.77 31.86
C LYS A 191 13.56 1.64 30.94
N ARG A 192 13.69 0.54 30.23
CA ARG A 192 14.70 0.26 29.22
C ARG A 192 14.10 0.13 27.82
N LYS A 193 14.95 0.17 26.81
CA LYS A 193 14.52 -0.11 25.43
C LYS A 193 14.20 -1.60 25.27
N ALA A 194 13.07 -1.91 24.66
CA ALA A 194 12.69 -3.28 24.31
C ALA A 194 13.55 -3.81 23.15
N ASN A 195 13.78 -5.12 23.15
CA ASN A 195 14.49 -5.84 22.10
C ASN A 195 13.59 -6.89 21.47
N PHE A 196 12.73 -6.45 20.56
CA PHE A 196 11.76 -7.30 19.87
C PHE A 196 12.42 -8.23 18.85
N LYS A 197 11.85 -9.43 18.70
CA LYS A 197 12.37 -10.49 17.83
C LYS A 197 11.35 -11.01 16.82
N GLY A 198 10.10 -10.56 16.90
CA GLY A 198 9.03 -11.01 16.02
C GLY A 198 8.55 -12.44 16.31
N LYS A 199 8.56 -12.85 17.56
CA LYS A 199 8.21 -14.21 18.01
C LYS A 199 7.11 -14.18 19.06
#